data_920ef07c17ad916b5089d08ab6697315
#
_entry.id   920ef07c17ad916b5089d08ab6697315
#
_cell.length_a   1.000
_cell.length_b   1.000
_cell.length_c   1.000
_cell.angle_alpha   90.00
_cell.angle_beta   90.00
_cell.angle_gamma   90.00
#
_symmetry.space_group_name_H-M   'P 1'
#
loop_
_entity.id
_entity.type
_entity.pdbx_description
1 polymer ?
#
loop_
_entity_poly.entity_id
_entity_poly.type
_entity_poly.pdbx_seq_one_letter_code
_entity_poly.pdbx_strand_id
1 'polypeptide(L)'
;MVEFVDIALLVLLGITAFNILRQKNLFAAVMMAGIYSLLSAGLFVVMDAVDVAFTEAAVGAGISTILMLGTLALVGHSEHQPQHRPILPLFVVILTGAVLVYGTLDIPPFGDASNPAHHHVAPHYLEESEHEIGIPNVVTSVLASYRGYDTMGETTVIFAALVGVLLLLSLGPRPHRVVSNGRRIADADSKKPVSEEEVKEAQEDTLQVSPEENTLGDTNG
;
A
#
# COMPACT_ATOMS: atom_id res chain seq x y z
N MET A 1 -13.21 13.06 30.63
CA MET A 1 -12.81 13.83 29.42
C MET A 1 -12.14 12.94 28.40
N VAL A 2 -11.24 12.04 28.79
CA VAL A 2 -10.54 11.11 27.89
C VAL A 2 -11.53 10.23 27.12
N GLU A 3 -12.46 9.57 27.79
CA GLU A 3 -13.50 8.72 27.16
C GLU A 3 -14.32 9.45 26.09
N PHE A 4 -14.59 10.74 26.29
CA PHE A 4 -15.29 11.52 25.27
C PHE A 4 -14.44 11.75 24.02
N VAL A 5 -13.13 11.94 24.18
CA VAL A 5 -12.19 12.08 23.06
C VAL A 5 -12.06 10.76 22.31
N ASP A 6 -11.98 9.63 23.01
CA ASP A 6 -11.95 8.29 22.42
C ASP A 6 -13.17 8.02 21.55
N ILE A 7 -14.36 8.24 22.12
CA ILE A 7 -15.62 8.04 21.37
C ILE A 7 -15.67 8.96 20.16
N ALA A 8 -15.27 10.23 20.31
CA ALA A 8 -15.25 11.17 19.19
C ALA A 8 -14.29 10.73 18.08
N LEU A 9 -13.08 10.29 18.42
CA LEU A 9 -12.11 9.77 17.45
C LEU A 9 -12.59 8.49 16.78
N LEU A 10 -13.18 7.56 17.51
CA LEU A 10 -13.76 6.34 16.95
C LEU A 10 -14.90 6.63 15.97
N VAL A 11 -15.78 7.58 16.31
CA VAL A 11 -16.86 8.02 15.41
C VAL A 11 -16.29 8.66 14.14
N LEU A 12 -15.29 9.52 14.26
CA LEU A 12 -14.62 10.15 13.13
C LEU A 12 -13.92 9.11 12.25
N LEU A 13 -13.25 8.12 12.84
CA LEU A 13 -12.64 6.99 12.12
C LEU A 13 -13.71 6.20 11.34
N GLY A 14 -14.84 5.87 11.99
CA GLY A 14 -15.94 5.17 11.34
C GLY A 14 -16.54 5.96 10.17
N ILE A 15 -16.76 7.25 10.34
CA ILE A 15 -17.26 8.14 9.28
C ILE A 15 -16.25 8.23 8.14
N THR A 16 -14.96 8.40 8.44
CA THR A 16 -13.90 8.49 7.43
C THR A 16 -13.77 7.20 6.65
N ALA A 17 -13.74 6.04 7.32
CA ALA A 17 -13.70 4.72 6.70
C ALA A 17 -14.89 4.51 5.75
N PHE A 18 -16.12 4.85 6.20
CA PHE A 18 -17.31 4.74 5.38
C PHE A 18 -17.26 5.65 4.14
N ASN A 19 -16.74 6.86 4.29
CA ASN A 19 -16.58 7.77 3.17
C ASN A 19 -15.54 7.29 2.17
N ILE A 20 -14.40 6.71 2.62
CA ILE A 20 -13.40 6.10 1.72
C ILE A 20 -14.04 5.06 0.81
N LEU A 21 -14.86 4.17 1.36
CA LEU A 21 -15.54 3.10 0.60
C LEU A 21 -16.53 3.64 -0.46
N ARG A 22 -16.98 4.87 -0.33
CA ARG A 22 -17.90 5.53 -1.26
C ARG A 22 -17.23 6.39 -2.32
N GLN A 23 -15.95 6.65 -2.17
CA GLN A 23 -15.22 7.49 -3.11
C GLN A 23 -14.96 6.75 -4.43
N LYS A 24 -15.36 7.39 -5.54
CA LYS A 24 -15.03 6.93 -6.89
C LYS A 24 -13.74 7.55 -7.43
N ASN A 25 -13.35 8.68 -6.86
CA ASN A 25 -12.11 9.35 -7.19
C ASN A 25 -11.00 8.78 -6.30
N LEU A 26 -10.05 8.05 -6.89
CA LEU A 26 -8.98 7.40 -6.17
C LEU A 26 -8.04 8.39 -5.48
N PHE A 27 -7.84 9.59 -6.04
CA PHE A 27 -7.06 10.63 -5.39
C PHE A 27 -7.71 11.07 -4.06
N ALA A 28 -9.04 11.32 -4.09
CA ALA A 28 -9.77 11.65 -2.87
C ALA A 28 -9.73 10.49 -1.85
N ALA A 29 -9.83 9.24 -2.31
CA ALA A 29 -9.73 8.06 -1.44
C ALA A 29 -8.36 7.97 -0.76
N VAL A 30 -7.26 8.22 -1.48
CA VAL A 30 -5.90 8.24 -0.93
C VAL A 30 -5.73 9.35 0.11
N MET A 31 -6.21 10.56 -0.18
CA MET A 31 -6.14 11.67 0.79
C MET A 31 -6.94 11.38 2.05
N MET A 32 -8.13 10.77 1.92
CA MET A 32 -8.95 10.35 3.07
C MET A 32 -8.31 9.20 3.85
N ALA A 33 -7.60 8.28 3.19
CA ALA A 33 -6.84 7.24 3.88
C ALA A 33 -5.71 7.83 4.75
N GLY A 34 -5.02 8.86 4.27
CA GLY A 34 -4.05 9.61 5.07
C GLY A 34 -4.68 10.29 6.30
N ILE A 35 -5.88 10.88 6.14
CA ILE A 35 -6.64 11.45 7.28
C ILE A 35 -7.04 10.35 8.26
N TYR A 36 -7.48 9.20 7.77
CA TYR A 36 -7.82 8.04 8.60
C TYR A 36 -6.63 7.61 9.47
N SER A 37 -5.42 7.49 8.88
CA SER A 37 -4.20 7.17 9.61
C SER A 37 -3.82 8.22 10.66
N LEU A 38 -4.00 9.51 10.37
CA LEU A 38 -3.77 10.56 11.37
C LEU A 38 -4.76 10.49 12.54
N LEU A 39 -6.03 10.21 12.28
CA LEU A 39 -7.03 10.00 13.32
C LEU A 39 -6.70 8.74 14.15
N SER A 40 -6.26 7.67 13.50
CA SER A 40 -5.79 6.44 14.16
C SER A 40 -4.58 6.71 15.05
N ALA A 41 -3.59 7.46 14.57
CA ALA A 41 -2.44 7.88 15.37
C ALA A 41 -2.87 8.71 16.58
N GLY A 42 -3.83 9.62 16.40
CA GLY A 42 -4.41 10.39 17.50
C GLY A 42 -5.08 9.50 18.57
N LEU A 43 -5.80 8.46 18.13
CA LEU A 43 -6.40 7.48 19.04
C LEU A 43 -5.31 6.71 19.82
N PHE A 44 -4.24 6.27 19.15
CA PHE A 44 -3.13 5.60 19.83
C PHE A 44 -2.43 6.50 20.87
N VAL A 45 -2.33 7.81 20.63
CA VAL A 45 -1.82 8.75 21.66
C VAL A 45 -2.72 8.78 22.88
N VAL A 46 -4.04 8.80 22.69
CA VAL A 46 -5.00 8.82 23.81
C VAL A 46 -4.99 7.50 24.58
N MET A 47 -4.62 6.41 23.92
CA MET A 47 -4.45 5.08 24.53
C MET A 47 -3.06 4.86 25.16
N ASP A 48 -2.26 5.91 25.33
CA ASP A 48 -0.86 5.88 25.82
C ASP A 48 0.11 5.01 24.99
N ALA A 49 -0.25 4.69 23.74
CA ALA A 49 0.56 3.92 22.81
C ALA A 49 1.33 4.85 21.84
N VAL A 50 2.19 5.72 22.40
CA VAL A 50 2.86 6.81 21.66
C VAL A 50 3.78 6.28 20.56
N ASP A 51 4.51 5.20 20.80
CA ASP A 51 5.41 4.58 19.79
C ASP A 51 4.61 4.10 18.58
N VAL A 52 3.45 3.49 18.80
CA VAL A 52 2.54 3.05 17.73
C VAL A 52 1.93 4.25 17.00
N ALA A 53 1.61 5.32 17.72
CA ALA A 53 1.10 6.55 17.12
C ALA A 53 2.11 7.17 16.14
N PHE A 54 3.39 7.22 16.51
CA PHE A 54 4.46 7.71 15.63
C PHE A 54 4.63 6.85 14.38
N THR A 55 4.62 5.53 14.54
CA THR A 55 4.75 4.61 13.39
C THR A 55 3.55 4.69 12.46
N GLU A 56 2.33 4.78 12.99
CA GLU A 56 1.11 4.96 12.20
C GLU A 56 1.12 6.30 11.44
N ALA A 57 1.50 7.40 12.10
CA ALA A 57 1.60 8.70 11.45
C ALA A 57 2.68 8.70 10.35
N ALA A 58 3.85 8.12 10.60
CA ALA A 58 4.96 8.09 9.64
C ALA A 58 4.64 7.21 8.43
N VAL A 59 4.15 6.01 8.65
CA VAL A 59 3.89 5.03 7.58
C VAL A 59 2.52 5.25 6.95
N GLY A 60 1.47 5.31 7.74
CA GLY A 60 0.10 5.39 7.25
C GLY A 60 -0.22 6.73 6.61
N ALA A 61 0.00 7.83 7.32
CA ALA A 61 -0.27 9.16 6.79
C ALA A 61 0.83 9.68 5.84
N GLY A 62 2.09 9.29 6.07
CA GLY A 62 3.24 9.75 5.28
C GLY A 62 3.57 8.83 4.10
N ILE A 63 4.32 7.78 4.34
CA ILE A 63 4.93 6.92 3.31
C ILE A 63 3.87 6.28 2.41
N SER A 64 2.82 5.70 3.00
CA SER A 64 1.76 5.03 2.25
C SER A 64 1.02 6.00 1.32
N THR A 65 0.75 7.21 1.78
CA THR A 65 0.09 8.25 0.98
C THR A 65 0.95 8.63 -0.23
N ILE A 66 2.27 8.84 -0.04
CA ILE A 66 3.20 9.17 -1.13
C ILE A 66 3.27 8.03 -2.15
N LEU A 67 3.37 6.78 -1.69
CA LEU A 67 3.41 5.61 -2.58
C LEU A 67 2.12 5.45 -3.37
N MET A 68 0.96 5.64 -2.74
CA MET A 68 -0.33 5.60 -3.42
C MET A 68 -0.48 6.73 -4.44
N LEU A 69 -0.07 7.95 -4.11
CA LEU A 69 -0.06 9.07 -5.07
C LEU A 69 0.88 8.80 -6.26
N GLY A 70 2.06 8.24 -6.00
CA GLY A 70 2.99 7.81 -7.06
C GLY A 70 2.37 6.74 -7.98
N THR A 71 1.63 5.80 -7.40
CA THR A 71 0.90 4.78 -8.16
C THR A 71 -0.21 5.41 -9.00
N LEU A 72 -0.98 6.35 -8.45
CA LEU A 72 -2.03 7.05 -9.18
C LEU A 72 -1.51 7.85 -10.37
N ALA A 73 -0.30 8.39 -10.28
CA ALA A 73 0.34 9.06 -11.40
C ALA A 73 0.59 8.12 -12.60
N LEU A 74 0.67 6.81 -12.36
CA LEU A 74 0.90 5.79 -13.39
C LEU A 74 -0.38 5.13 -13.91
N VAL A 75 -1.41 4.95 -13.05
CA VAL A 75 -2.62 4.17 -13.39
C VAL A 75 -3.88 5.01 -13.61
N GLY A 76 -3.86 6.30 -13.28
CA GLY A 76 -5.01 7.20 -13.41
C GLY A 76 -5.88 7.27 -12.15
N HIS A 77 -6.91 8.13 -12.18
CA HIS A 77 -7.63 8.59 -10.99
C HIS A 77 -9.04 8.01 -10.83
N SER A 78 -9.49 7.17 -11.75
CA SER A 78 -10.88 6.65 -11.76
C SER A 78 -10.93 5.18 -11.45
N GLU A 79 -11.88 4.80 -10.57
CA GLU A 79 -12.15 3.42 -10.24
C GLU A 79 -12.84 2.70 -11.41
N HIS A 80 -12.37 1.50 -11.74
CA HIS A 80 -13.06 0.58 -12.65
C HIS A 80 -14.14 -0.17 -11.86
N GLN A 81 -15.40 -0.02 -12.27
CA GLN A 81 -16.50 -0.71 -11.59
C GLN A 81 -16.45 -2.22 -11.88
N PRO A 82 -16.41 -3.08 -10.84
CA PRO A 82 -16.45 -4.53 -11.05
C PRO A 82 -17.80 -4.94 -11.65
N GLN A 83 -17.77 -5.79 -12.67
CA GLN A 83 -18.99 -6.31 -13.32
C GLN A 83 -19.71 -7.42 -12.51
N HIS A 84 -19.10 -7.88 -11.41
CA HIS A 84 -19.62 -9.01 -10.64
C HIS A 84 -20.39 -8.53 -9.41
N ARG A 85 -21.47 -9.25 -9.08
CA ARG A 85 -22.23 -9.00 -7.84
C ARG A 85 -21.39 -9.35 -6.63
N PRO A 86 -21.18 -8.46 -5.66
CA PRO A 86 -20.27 -8.67 -4.51
C PRO A 86 -20.88 -9.51 -3.37
N ILE A 87 -21.81 -10.45 -3.66
CA ILE A 87 -22.56 -11.20 -2.64
C ILE A 87 -21.61 -12.13 -1.86
N LEU A 88 -20.79 -12.91 -2.57
CA LEU A 88 -19.84 -13.84 -1.92
C LEU A 88 -18.77 -13.10 -1.10
N PRO A 89 -18.08 -12.08 -1.63
CA PRO A 89 -17.17 -11.27 -0.82
C PRO A 89 -17.86 -10.64 0.39
N LEU A 90 -19.06 -10.11 0.25
CA LEU A 90 -19.82 -9.52 1.34
C LEU A 90 -20.13 -10.54 2.44
N PHE A 91 -20.54 -11.76 2.07
CA PHE A 91 -20.79 -12.84 3.03
C PHE A 91 -19.50 -13.21 3.81
N VAL A 92 -18.37 -13.35 3.12
CA VAL A 92 -17.07 -13.64 3.75
C VAL A 92 -16.68 -12.55 4.74
N VAL A 93 -16.81 -11.27 4.36
CA VAL A 93 -16.48 -10.13 5.23
C VAL A 93 -17.38 -10.09 6.47
N ILE A 94 -18.70 -10.30 6.31
CA ILE A 94 -19.64 -10.31 7.44
C ILE A 94 -19.32 -11.48 8.38
N LEU A 95 -19.08 -12.68 7.84
CA LEU A 95 -18.75 -13.86 8.64
C LEU A 95 -17.43 -13.64 9.42
N THR A 96 -16.39 -13.16 8.73
CA THR A 96 -15.10 -12.84 9.36
C THR A 96 -15.25 -11.78 10.44
N GLY A 97 -16.00 -10.71 10.16
CA GLY A 97 -16.28 -9.65 11.13
C GLY A 97 -17.02 -10.17 12.36
N ALA A 98 -18.02 -11.04 12.17
CA ALA A 98 -18.76 -11.65 13.26
C ALA A 98 -17.84 -12.54 14.15
N VAL A 99 -16.96 -13.34 13.55
CA VAL A 99 -15.98 -14.16 14.28
C VAL A 99 -15.00 -13.29 15.05
N LEU A 100 -14.52 -12.19 14.46
CA LEU A 100 -13.63 -11.24 15.16
C LEU A 100 -14.31 -10.58 16.34
N VAL A 101 -15.57 -10.10 16.18
CA VAL A 101 -16.35 -9.54 17.28
C VAL A 101 -16.59 -10.59 18.38
N TYR A 102 -16.91 -11.82 18.00
CA TYR A 102 -17.04 -12.90 18.98
C TYR A 102 -15.75 -13.11 19.78
N GLY A 103 -14.57 -13.10 19.10
CA GLY A 103 -13.26 -13.21 19.75
C GLY A 103 -12.96 -12.08 20.75
N THR A 104 -13.55 -10.90 20.57
CA THR A 104 -13.34 -9.77 21.52
C THR A 104 -14.13 -9.92 22.82
N LEU A 105 -15.13 -10.81 22.90
CA LEU A 105 -15.97 -10.95 24.10
C LEU A 105 -15.21 -11.53 25.31
N ASP A 106 -14.10 -12.22 25.07
CA ASP A 106 -13.26 -12.83 26.10
C ASP A 106 -12.03 -11.97 26.47
N ILE A 107 -11.89 -10.80 25.85
CA ILE A 107 -10.80 -9.89 26.15
C ILE A 107 -11.14 -9.11 27.45
N PRO A 108 -10.19 -9.05 28.42
CA PRO A 108 -10.37 -8.25 29.63
C PRO A 108 -10.61 -6.77 29.32
N PRO A 109 -11.31 -6.02 30.18
CA PRO A 109 -11.56 -4.60 29.98
C PRO A 109 -10.26 -3.82 29.79
N PHE A 110 -10.22 -2.91 28.81
CA PHE A 110 -9.06 -2.06 28.58
C PHE A 110 -8.78 -1.15 29.77
N GLY A 111 -7.51 -1.07 30.19
CA GLY A 111 -7.07 -0.20 31.29
C GLY A 111 -7.35 -0.72 32.71
N ASP A 112 -7.86 -1.95 32.87
CA ASP A 112 -8.03 -2.56 34.18
C ASP A 112 -6.68 -3.05 34.72
N ALA A 113 -6.31 -2.54 35.90
CA ALA A 113 -5.05 -2.92 36.56
C ALA A 113 -5.00 -4.39 37.00
N SER A 114 -6.14 -5.09 37.06
CA SER A 114 -6.22 -6.51 37.40
C SER A 114 -5.96 -7.44 36.22
N ASN A 115 -5.78 -6.90 35.01
CA ASN A 115 -5.56 -7.70 33.81
C ASN A 115 -4.27 -8.57 33.90
N PRO A 116 -4.28 -9.79 33.36
CA PRO A 116 -3.14 -10.70 33.44
C PRO A 116 -1.81 -10.12 32.93
N ALA A 117 -1.85 -9.23 31.94
CA ALA A 117 -0.67 -8.59 31.39
C ALA A 117 0.10 -7.77 32.46
N HIS A 118 -0.60 -7.12 33.37
CA HIS A 118 0.00 -6.29 34.43
C HIS A 118 0.64 -7.10 35.55
N HIS A 119 0.31 -8.40 35.67
CA HIS A 119 0.82 -9.28 36.72
C HIS A 119 1.81 -10.34 36.21
N HIS A 120 2.01 -10.44 34.89
CA HIS A 120 2.88 -11.47 34.31
C HIS A 120 4.14 -10.85 33.71
N VAL A 121 4.09 -10.38 32.49
CA VAL A 121 5.29 -9.93 31.74
C VAL A 121 5.61 -8.44 31.89
N ALA A 122 4.58 -7.61 32.10
CA ALA A 122 4.77 -6.16 32.15
C ALA A 122 5.72 -5.70 33.28
N PRO A 123 5.62 -6.22 34.53
CA PRO A 123 6.55 -5.83 35.59
C PRO A 123 8.01 -6.10 35.20
N HIS A 124 8.30 -7.28 34.67
CA HIS A 124 9.66 -7.62 34.24
C HIS A 124 10.19 -6.69 33.17
N TYR A 125 9.38 -6.40 32.14
CA TYR A 125 9.80 -5.50 31.06
C TYR A 125 10.00 -4.06 31.55
N LEU A 126 9.15 -3.59 32.46
CA LEU A 126 9.22 -2.22 32.95
C LEU A 126 10.38 -1.98 33.93
N GLU A 127 10.69 -2.96 34.76
CA GLU A 127 11.67 -2.82 35.84
C GLU A 127 13.06 -3.28 35.44
N GLU A 128 13.16 -4.38 34.66
CA GLU A 128 14.45 -5.03 34.40
C GLU A 128 15.03 -4.73 33.02
N SER A 129 14.23 -4.29 32.03
CA SER A 129 14.70 -4.15 30.64
C SER A 129 15.84 -3.16 30.47
N GLU A 130 15.88 -2.07 31.23
CA GLU A 130 16.96 -1.09 31.17
C GLU A 130 18.28 -1.69 31.70
N HIS A 131 18.22 -2.51 32.75
CA HIS A 131 19.39 -3.17 33.32
C HIS A 131 19.90 -4.32 32.44
N GLU A 132 19.01 -5.10 31.85
CA GLU A 132 19.38 -6.25 31.04
C GLU A 132 19.85 -5.87 29.64
N ILE A 133 19.26 -4.85 29.04
CA ILE A 133 19.45 -4.50 27.62
C ILE A 133 20.15 -3.14 27.45
N GLY A 134 20.04 -2.25 28.44
CA GLY A 134 20.67 -0.93 28.40
C GLY A 134 19.97 0.09 27.50
N ILE A 135 18.72 -0.16 27.11
CA ILE A 135 17.90 0.73 26.29
C ILE A 135 16.80 1.32 27.17
N PRO A 136 16.71 2.67 27.31
CA PRO A 136 15.72 3.29 28.18
C PRO A 136 14.26 3.10 27.72
N ASN A 137 14.03 2.91 26.42
CA ASN A 137 12.69 2.71 25.87
C ASN A 137 12.31 1.23 25.94
N VAL A 138 11.31 0.89 26.75
CA VAL A 138 10.85 -0.47 26.97
C VAL A 138 10.30 -1.12 25.70
N VAL A 139 9.56 -0.36 24.86
CA VAL A 139 9.01 -0.88 23.60
C VAL A 139 10.14 -1.31 22.67
N THR A 140 11.19 -0.49 22.55
CA THR A 140 12.37 -0.81 21.75
C THR A 140 13.08 -2.03 22.32
N SER A 141 13.24 -2.16 23.64
CA SER A 141 13.85 -3.32 24.29
C SER A 141 13.08 -4.61 24.00
N VAL A 142 11.74 -4.55 24.06
CA VAL A 142 10.89 -5.70 23.76
C VAL A 142 10.99 -6.10 22.29
N LEU A 143 10.87 -5.16 21.37
CA LEU A 143 10.88 -5.43 19.92
C LEU A 143 12.26 -5.85 19.40
N ALA A 144 13.35 -5.28 19.94
CA ALA A 144 14.68 -5.56 19.44
C ALA A 144 15.34 -6.77 20.12
N SER A 145 14.96 -7.12 21.34
CA SER A 145 15.63 -8.15 22.14
C SER A 145 14.69 -9.24 22.62
N TYR A 146 13.80 -8.97 23.57
CA TYR A 146 12.93 -10.01 24.16
C TYR A 146 12.08 -10.76 23.13
N ARG A 147 11.52 -10.02 22.16
CA ARG A 147 10.70 -10.53 21.07
C ARG A 147 11.28 -10.23 19.68
N GLY A 148 12.60 -10.20 19.57
CA GLY A 148 13.28 -9.91 18.31
C GLY A 148 12.92 -10.84 17.16
N TYR A 149 12.53 -12.10 17.43
CA TYR A 149 12.05 -13.03 16.41
C TYR A 149 10.71 -12.60 15.78
N ASP A 150 9.83 -11.94 16.53
CA ASP A 150 8.57 -11.41 15.99
C ASP A 150 8.87 -10.32 14.96
N THR A 151 9.76 -9.40 15.31
CA THR A 151 10.21 -8.32 14.40
C THR A 151 10.96 -8.86 13.17
N MET A 152 11.72 -9.92 13.32
CA MET A 152 12.34 -10.62 12.19
C MET A 152 11.27 -11.26 11.28
N GLY A 153 10.20 -11.80 11.86
CA GLY A 153 9.04 -12.32 11.12
C GLY A 153 8.35 -11.22 10.30
N GLU A 154 8.14 -10.05 10.90
CA GLU A 154 7.54 -8.88 10.24
C GLU A 154 8.38 -8.42 9.03
N THR A 155 9.69 -8.28 9.20
CA THR A 155 10.58 -7.89 8.08
C THR A 155 10.59 -8.94 6.98
N THR A 156 10.50 -10.22 7.31
CA THR A 156 10.41 -11.33 6.35
C THR A 156 9.10 -11.27 5.55
N VAL A 157 7.97 -10.98 6.21
CA VAL A 157 6.67 -10.82 5.54
C VAL A 157 6.68 -9.63 4.59
N ILE A 158 7.24 -8.49 4.99
CA ILE A 158 7.39 -7.31 4.13
C ILE A 158 8.24 -7.65 2.90
N PHE A 159 9.36 -8.37 3.09
CA PHE A 159 10.19 -8.82 1.97
C PHE A 159 9.46 -9.77 1.04
N ALA A 160 8.71 -10.73 1.58
CA ALA A 160 7.90 -11.66 0.79
C ALA A 160 6.82 -10.93 -0.01
N ALA A 161 6.16 -9.92 0.58
CA ALA A 161 5.20 -9.07 -0.10
C ALA A 161 5.84 -8.30 -1.26
N LEU A 162 7.03 -7.71 -1.04
CA LEU A 162 7.79 -7.04 -2.10
C LEU A 162 8.09 -7.99 -3.28
N VAL A 163 8.61 -9.19 -2.99
CA VAL A 163 8.90 -10.20 -4.00
C VAL A 163 7.62 -10.61 -4.75
N GLY A 164 6.51 -10.82 -4.03
CA GLY A 164 5.22 -11.13 -4.63
C GLY A 164 4.74 -10.04 -5.60
N VAL A 165 4.81 -8.78 -5.20
CA VAL A 165 4.45 -7.64 -6.07
C VAL A 165 5.36 -7.57 -7.31
N LEU A 166 6.67 -7.71 -7.14
CA LEU A 166 7.62 -7.69 -8.26
C LEU A 166 7.35 -8.83 -9.25
N LEU A 167 7.05 -10.04 -8.77
CA LEU A 167 6.68 -11.17 -9.63
C LEU A 167 5.39 -10.90 -10.39
N LEU A 168 4.36 -10.40 -9.74
CA LEU A 168 3.08 -10.07 -10.38
C LEU A 168 3.25 -9.01 -11.47
N LEU A 169 4.04 -7.97 -11.21
CA LEU A 169 4.32 -6.92 -12.20
C LEU A 169 5.21 -7.42 -13.33
N SER A 170 6.13 -8.37 -13.09
CA SER A 170 7.02 -8.92 -14.10
C SER A 170 6.34 -9.94 -15.02
N LEU A 171 5.27 -10.60 -14.56
CA LEU A 171 4.49 -11.58 -15.32
C LEU A 171 3.46 -10.93 -16.27
N GLY A 172 3.23 -9.62 -16.18
CA GLY A 172 2.36 -8.89 -17.09
C GLY A 172 2.88 -8.96 -18.54
N PRO A 173 1.99 -9.01 -19.55
CA PRO A 173 2.38 -8.97 -20.95
C PRO A 173 3.21 -7.71 -21.20
N ARG A 174 4.49 -7.90 -21.55
CA ARG A 174 5.35 -6.78 -21.94
C ARG A 174 4.78 -6.21 -23.22
N PRO A 175 4.47 -4.91 -23.31
CA PRO A 175 4.08 -4.33 -24.58
C PRO A 175 5.25 -4.54 -25.54
N HIS A 176 5.01 -5.21 -26.68
CA HIS A 176 5.98 -5.32 -27.75
C HIS A 176 6.29 -3.91 -28.23
N ARG A 177 7.46 -3.41 -27.88
CA ARG A 177 7.98 -2.16 -28.45
C ARG A 177 8.35 -2.43 -29.90
N VAL A 178 7.47 -2.14 -30.82
CA VAL A 178 7.82 -2.07 -32.23
C VAL A 178 8.58 -0.74 -32.42
N VAL A 179 9.89 -0.83 -32.61
CA VAL A 179 10.72 0.30 -32.99
C VAL A 179 10.72 0.36 -34.49
N SER A 180 9.84 1.13 -35.10
CA SER A 180 9.88 1.47 -36.49
C SER A 180 10.54 2.84 -36.65
N ASN A 181 11.63 2.88 -37.41
CA ASN A 181 12.27 4.09 -37.93
C ASN A 181 12.56 5.21 -36.90
N GLY A 182 13.13 4.86 -35.73
CA GLY A 182 13.59 5.86 -34.74
C GLY A 182 12.50 6.63 -33.96
N ARG A 183 11.23 6.44 -34.26
CA ARG A 183 10.10 7.01 -33.51
C ARG A 183 9.47 5.96 -32.59
N ARG A 184 9.35 6.29 -31.32
CA ARG A 184 8.63 5.47 -30.34
C ARG A 184 7.14 5.63 -30.56
N ILE A 185 6.49 4.62 -31.14
CA ILE A 185 5.03 4.55 -31.21
C ILE A 185 4.59 3.76 -29.98
N ALA A 186 3.90 4.42 -29.06
CA ALA A 186 3.23 3.77 -27.95
C ALA A 186 1.87 3.28 -28.42
N ASP A 187 1.75 1.99 -28.70
CA ASP A 187 0.45 1.39 -29.01
C ASP A 187 -0.39 1.29 -27.76
N ALA A 188 -1.44 2.08 -27.73
CA ALA A 188 -2.44 2.14 -26.67
C ALA A 188 -3.60 1.14 -26.90
N ASP A 189 -3.45 0.08 -27.69
CA ASP A 189 -4.51 -0.94 -27.77
C ASP A 189 -4.01 -2.29 -28.35
N SER A 190 -3.54 -3.18 -27.49
CA SER A 190 -3.04 -4.50 -27.86
C SER A 190 -4.14 -5.56 -28.01
N LYS A 191 -5.33 -5.23 -28.47
CA LYS A 191 -6.44 -6.20 -28.68
C LYS A 191 -6.80 -6.50 -30.13
N LYS A 192 -6.13 -5.90 -31.11
CA LYS A 192 -6.31 -6.31 -32.51
C LYS A 192 -5.03 -6.96 -33.03
N PRO A 193 -5.09 -8.18 -33.58
CA PRO A 193 -3.95 -8.70 -34.35
C PRO A 193 -3.76 -7.77 -35.55
N VAL A 194 -2.52 -7.30 -35.72
CA VAL A 194 -2.10 -6.51 -36.89
C VAL A 194 -2.38 -7.35 -38.14
N SER A 195 -3.21 -6.83 -39.05
CA SER A 195 -3.55 -7.53 -40.27
C SER A 195 -2.30 -7.63 -41.15
N GLU A 196 -2.19 -8.74 -41.89
CA GLU A 196 -1.05 -8.95 -42.84
C GLU A 196 -0.94 -7.85 -43.90
N GLU A 197 -2.03 -7.11 -44.16
CA GLU A 197 -2.04 -5.94 -45.03
C GLU A 197 -1.29 -4.73 -44.45
N GLU A 198 -1.46 -4.44 -43.15
CA GLU A 198 -0.75 -3.34 -42.47
C GLU A 198 0.77 -3.61 -42.41
N VAL A 199 1.17 -4.88 -42.34
CA VAL A 199 2.59 -5.25 -42.33
C VAL A 199 3.19 -5.07 -43.74
N LYS A 200 2.44 -5.34 -44.80
CA LYS A 200 2.88 -5.15 -46.20
C LYS A 200 2.97 -3.66 -46.54
N GLU A 201 2.01 -2.86 -46.16
CA GLU A 201 2.02 -1.42 -46.40
C GLU A 201 3.21 -0.73 -45.69
N ALA A 202 3.54 -1.13 -44.48
CA ALA A 202 4.72 -0.65 -43.75
C ALA A 202 6.04 -1.09 -44.35
N GLN A 203 6.07 -2.24 -45.06
CA GLN A 203 7.26 -2.70 -45.82
C GLN A 203 7.43 -2.01 -47.16
N GLU A 204 6.35 -1.69 -47.86
CA GLU A 204 6.41 -0.93 -49.13
C GLU A 204 6.85 0.53 -48.91
N ASP A 205 6.38 1.15 -47.82
CA ASP A 205 6.76 2.54 -47.47
C ASP A 205 8.28 2.64 -47.13
N THR A 206 8.85 1.60 -46.52
CA THR A 206 10.29 1.52 -46.24
C THR A 206 11.16 1.33 -47.48
N LEU A 207 10.62 0.77 -48.55
CA LEU A 207 11.33 0.57 -49.80
C LEU A 207 11.33 1.82 -50.72
N GLN A 208 10.40 2.75 -50.55
CA GLN A 208 10.29 3.97 -51.33
C GLN A 208 11.11 5.15 -50.78
N VAL A 209 11.69 5.07 -49.57
CA VAL A 209 12.45 6.18 -48.95
C VAL A 209 13.96 6.05 -49.13
N SER A 210 14.47 5.24 -50.02
CA SER A 210 15.90 5.21 -50.37
C SER A 210 16.05 4.99 -51.86
N PRO A 211 16.45 5.95 -52.71
CA PRO A 211 17.82 6.48 -52.71
C PRO A 211 17.96 7.93 -53.26
N GLU A 212 18.12 8.94 -52.45
CA GLU A 212 18.49 10.29 -52.94
C GLU A 212 19.41 11.10 -52.01
N GLU A 213 20.16 10.49 -51.13
CA GLU A 213 21.07 11.25 -50.26
C GLU A 213 22.48 10.66 -50.18
N ASN A 214 23.07 10.42 -51.38
CA ASN A 214 24.50 10.08 -51.41
C ASN A 214 25.26 10.61 -52.64
N THR A 215 24.96 11.84 -53.04
CA THR A 215 25.80 12.54 -54.02
C THR A 215 25.87 14.04 -53.68
N LEU A 216 26.64 14.42 -52.66
CA LEU A 216 27.20 15.78 -52.56
C LEU A 216 28.25 15.78 -51.43
N GLY A 217 29.50 15.66 -51.82
CA GLY A 217 30.60 15.83 -50.88
C GLY A 217 31.96 15.42 -51.36
N ASP A 218 32.23 15.62 -52.63
CA ASP A 218 33.63 15.56 -53.11
C ASP A 218 33.85 16.66 -54.11
N THR A 219 34.24 17.86 -53.65
CA THR A 219 35.05 18.85 -54.41
C THR A 219 35.71 19.85 -53.44
N ASN A 220 37.06 19.77 -53.42
CA ASN A 220 38.00 20.90 -53.38
C ASN A 220 38.33 21.59 -52.03
N GLY A 221 39.61 21.57 -51.76
CA GLY A 221 40.39 22.61 -51.17
C GLY A 221 41.33 22.17 -50.07
#